data_ed04f462dfbab01e613562e6b2bdb31d
#
_entry.id   ed04f462dfbab01e613562e6b2bdb31d
#
_cell.length_a   1.000
_cell.length_b   1.000
_cell.length_c   1.000
_cell.angle_alpha   90.00
_cell.angle_beta   90.00
_cell.angle_gamma   90.00
#
_symmetry.space_group_name_H-M   'P 1'
#
loop_
_entity.id
_entity.type
_entity.pdbx_description
1 polymer ?
#
loop_
_entity_poly.entity_id
_entity_poly.type
_entity_poly.pdbx_seq_one_letter_code
_entity_poly.pdbx_strand_id
1 'polypeptide(L)'
;MYSKCLVSRTFVLAALVLLTGFIVFGQEPAAKVSPAPSNTPVPHGERIKRWFEMDTLSIGTRFRHITTNVNIDSADILQFQLQARGRFKFDKKGKYSVSAGVYTGSSITSGWGNTGLGTGGPQTNLYVKQLFFTAKPIKQIEINIGGIAPYYGENTEITAYDNDAFFMGERLTIRAPKNLYFDEINAVNGHLGDVTRPSVFHRFKRLDESNYHQLMVRKRINKSVAFSADYTFEAGRDTFRQGVKFSIPRFRAVDSMRFENYQRVDPEKGYGFAISGEKTFRKKLNLNGGFARIDTIMFNADRLPRGNRLFAGWNLKMTRELTLSGIWIQGVGPLPTANTPRTRVDVIFAYNILETLKHFGLQ
;
A
#
# COMPACT_ATOMS: atom_id res chain seq x y z
N MET A 1 23.94 -16.25 -16.87
CA MET A 1 23.61 -15.67 -15.56
C MET A 1 24.09 -14.21 -15.40
N TYR A 2 25.11 -13.75 -16.14
CA TYR A 2 25.68 -12.37 -16.06
C TYR A 2 24.87 -11.26 -16.77
N SER A 3 24.00 -11.59 -17.71
CA SER A 3 23.28 -10.58 -18.52
C SER A 3 22.16 -9.85 -17.77
N LYS A 4 21.51 -10.51 -16.81
CA LYS A 4 20.38 -9.94 -16.05
C LYS A 4 20.80 -8.86 -15.03
N CYS A 5 22.03 -8.93 -14.53
CA CYS A 5 22.58 -7.93 -13.61
C CYS A 5 22.95 -6.60 -14.32
N LEU A 6 23.27 -6.69 -15.63
CA LEU A 6 23.63 -5.51 -16.44
C LEU A 6 22.42 -4.63 -16.75
N VAL A 7 21.26 -5.24 -17.01
CA VAL A 7 20.00 -4.50 -17.31
C VAL A 7 19.55 -3.67 -16.09
N SER A 8 19.67 -4.22 -14.86
CA SER A 8 19.33 -3.49 -13.63
C SER A 8 20.20 -2.25 -13.41
N ARG A 9 21.53 -2.36 -13.62
CA ARG A 9 22.44 -1.24 -13.43
C ARG A 9 22.28 -0.16 -14.51
N THR A 10 21.99 -0.56 -15.74
CA THR A 10 21.74 0.36 -16.85
C THR A 10 20.45 1.15 -16.67
N PHE A 11 19.43 0.57 -16.08
CA PHE A 11 18.15 1.22 -15.81
C PHE A 11 18.27 2.32 -14.74
N VAL A 12 19.00 2.05 -13.66
CA VAL A 12 19.27 3.03 -12.59
C VAL A 12 20.16 4.15 -13.11
N LEU A 13 21.17 3.84 -13.91
CA LEU A 13 22.06 4.85 -14.52
C LEU A 13 21.32 5.73 -15.54
N ALA A 14 20.42 5.15 -16.35
CA ALA A 14 19.60 5.90 -17.30
C ALA A 14 18.62 6.85 -16.60
N ALA A 15 18.03 6.43 -15.48
CA ALA A 15 17.19 7.27 -14.65
C ALA A 15 17.98 8.41 -13.98
N LEU A 16 19.20 8.14 -13.53
CA LEU A 16 20.11 9.16 -12.97
C LEU A 16 20.60 10.17 -14.02
N VAL A 17 20.93 9.72 -15.24
CA VAL A 17 21.39 10.59 -16.35
C VAL A 17 20.26 11.48 -16.84
N LEU A 18 19.03 11.00 -16.89
CA LEU A 18 17.84 11.81 -17.17
C LEU A 18 17.60 12.88 -16.09
N LEU A 19 17.92 12.58 -14.82
CA LEU A 19 17.81 13.51 -13.70
C LEU A 19 18.85 14.64 -13.75
N THR A 20 20.09 14.36 -14.15
CA THR A 20 21.16 15.38 -14.24
C THR A 20 20.95 16.35 -15.39
N GLY A 21 20.30 15.92 -16.49
CA GLY A 21 19.95 16.80 -17.62
C GLY A 21 18.88 17.85 -17.31
N PHE A 22 18.04 17.62 -16.29
CA PHE A 22 16.94 18.55 -15.92
C PHE A 22 17.30 19.57 -14.83
N ILE A 23 18.44 19.45 -14.16
CA ILE A 23 18.85 20.35 -13.07
C ILE A 23 19.42 21.70 -13.56
N VAL A 24 19.77 21.82 -14.87
CA VAL A 24 20.48 23.00 -15.39
C VAL A 24 19.56 24.17 -15.78
N PHE A 25 18.22 24.00 -15.81
CA PHE A 25 17.29 25.08 -16.19
C PHE A 25 16.27 25.41 -15.12
N GLY A 26 16.70 26.14 -14.11
CA GLY A 26 15.78 26.64 -13.08
C GLY A 26 16.40 27.68 -12.18
N GLN A 27 16.80 28.82 -12.72
CA GLN A 27 17.06 29.99 -11.88
C GLN A 27 15.72 30.51 -11.34
N GLU A 28 15.49 30.33 -10.03
CA GLU A 28 14.38 30.95 -9.32
C GLU A 28 14.55 32.48 -9.32
N PRO A 29 13.48 33.25 -9.59
CA PRO A 29 13.53 34.70 -9.40
C PRO A 29 13.71 35.03 -7.92
N ALA A 30 14.51 36.05 -7.65
CA ALA A 30 14.90 36.50 -6.31
C ALA A 30 13.72 36.58 -5.32
N ALA A 31 13.86 35.91 -4.20
CA ALA A 31 12.86 35.88 -3.13
C ALA A 31 12.63 37.28 -2.56
N LYS A 32 11.37 37.72 -2.51
CA LYS A 32 10.96 38.91 -1.75
C LYS A 32 11.36 38.69 -0.28
N VAL A 33 12.09 39.65 0.26
CA VAL A 33 12.47 39.66 1.67
C VAL A 33 11.22 39.65 2.54
N SER A 34 11.04 38.57 3.28
CA SER A 34 9.97 38.42 4.26
C SER A 34 10.32 39.20 5.52
N PRO A 35 9.39 39.89 6.17
CA PRO A 35 9.65 40.63 7.39
C PRO A 35 10.24 39.69 8.48
N ALA A 36 11.12 40.22 9.30
CA ALA A 36 11.83 39.52 10.36
C ALA A 36 10.84 38.74 11.26
N PRO A 37 11.15 37.48 11.65
CA PRO A 37 10.25 36.69 12.48
C PRO A 37 10.09 37.33 13.86
N SER A 38 8.86 37.51 14.28
CA SER A 38 8.52 37.94 15.64
C SER A 38 9.11 37.00 16.68
N ASN A 39 9.81 37.54 17.69
CA ASN A 39 10.47 36.78 18.76
C ASN A 39 9.50 36.22 19.81
N THR A 40 8.24 36.01 19.48
CA THR A 40 7.29 35.39 20.41
C THR A 40 7.68 33.91 20.65
N PRO A 41 7.85 33.46 21.91
CA PRO A 41 8.21 32.08 22.22
C PRO A 41 7.13 31.12 21.66
N VAL A 42 7.49 30.23 20.77
CA VAL A 42 6.59 29.22 20.25
C VAL A 42 6.25 28.22 21.34
N PRO A 43 4.97 27.94 21.64
CA PRO A 43 4.56 26.95 22.65
C PRO A 43 5.26 25.61 22.43
N HIS A 44 5.61 24.91 23.51
CA HIS A 44 6.43 23.69 23.46
C HIS A 44 5.85 22.61 22.52
N GLY A 45 4.52 22.45 22.53
CA GLY A 45 3.80 21.53 21.63
C GLY A 45 3.95 21.85 20.15
N GLU A 46 3.96 23.14 19.77
CA GLU A 46 4.16 23.55 18.38
C GLU A 46 5.62 23.35 17.91
N ARG A 47 6.59 23.42 18.83
CA ARG A 47 7.99 23.11 18.51
C ARG A 47 8.17 21.64 18.17
N ILE A 48 7.50 20.72 18.90
CA ILE A 48 7.57 19.28 18.63
C ILE A 48 6.90 18.95 17.29
N LYS A 49 5.70 19.47 17.02
CA LYS A 49 4.97 19.30 15.75
C LYS A 49 5.81 19.71 14.52
N ARG A 50 6.70 20.63 14.68
CA ARG A 50 7.58 21.08 13.61
C ARG A 50 8.56 20.00 13.15
N TRP A 51 9.01 19.14 14.05
CA TRP A 51 10.03 18.13 13.79
C TRP A 51 9.47 16.72 13.74
N PHE A 52 8.43 16.45 14.49
CA PHE A 52 7.81 15.14 14.57
C PHE A 52 6.30 15.22 14.27
N GLU A 53 5.83 14.27 13.51
CA GLU A 53 4.42 14.09 13.16
C GLU A 53 4.04 12.62 13.33
N MET A 54 3.01 12.36 14.12
CA MET A 54 2.40 11.03 14.20
C MET A 54 1.39 10.89 13.07
N ASP A 55 1.64 9.97 12.15
CA ASP A 55 0.76 9.74 11.00
C ASP A 55 -0.39 8.78 11.35
N THR A 56 -0.11 7.76 12.18
CA THR A 56 -1.07 6.73 12.56
C THR A 56 -0.79 6.24 13.96
N LEU A 57 -1.81 6.09 14.77
CA LEU A 57 -1.80 5.36 16.03
C LEU A 57 -3.16 4.72 16.19
N SER A 58 -3.25 3.41 15.96
CA SER A 58 -4.51 2.68 15.96
C SER A 58 -4.37 1.29 16.54
N ILE A 59 -5.46 0.80 17.08
CA ILE A 59 -5.63 -0.56 17.54
C ILE A 59 -6.87 -1.15 16.85
N GLY A 60 -6.84 -2.44 16.53
CA GLY A 60 -7.96 -3.12 15.91
C GLY A 60 -8.10 -4.55 16.40
N THR A 61 -9.30 -5.07 16.29
CA THR A 61 -9.61 -6.50 16.47
C THR A 61 -10.31 -7.01 15.22
N ARG A 62 -9.99 -8.22 14.80
CA ARG A 62 -10.60 -8.88 13.67
C ARG A 62 -11.07 -10.27 14.07
N PHE A 63 -12.34 -10.53 13.91
CA PHE A 63 -12.88 -11.87 13.86
C PHE A 63 -12.87 -12.34 12.40
N ARG A 64 -12.31 -13.51 12.14
CA ARG A 64 -12.24 -14.15 10.82
C ARG A 64 -12.82 -15.55 10.89
N HIS A 65 -13.80 -15.81 10.05
CA HIS A 65 -14.36 -17.12 9.80
C HIS A 65 -13.98 -17.60 8.39
N ILE A 66 -13.44 -18.81 8.28
CA ILE A 66 -13.02 -19.42 7.02
C ILE A 66 -13.64 -20.81 6.92
N THR A 67 -14.25 -21.14 5.76
CA THR A 67 -14.62 -22.52 5.42
C THR A 67 -13.78 -22.98 4.23
N THR A 68 -13.37 -24.24 4.24
CA THR A 68 -12.65 -24.87 3.12
C THR A 68 -13.59 -25.77 2.30
N ASN A 69 -13.08 -26.31 1.20
CA ASN A 69 -13.88 -27.15 0.29
C ASN A 69 -13.93 -28.62 0.73
N VAL A 70 -12.95 -29.08 1.50
CA VAL A 70 -12.85 -30.47 1.97
C VAL A 70 -13.28 -30.54 3.43
N ASN A 71 -14.25 -31.40 3.68
CA ASN A 71 -14.73 -31.81 5.01
C ASN A 71 -15.38 -30.74 5.89
N ILE A 72 -15.82 -29.61 5.32
CA ILE A 72 -16.52 -28.56 6.09
C ILE A 72 -15.64 -28.06 7.28
N ASP A 73 -14.33 -28.16 7.15
CA ASP A 73 -13.44 -27.59 8.15
C ASP A 73 -13.63 -26.10 8.19
N SER A 74 -14.14 -25.60 9.29
CA SER A 74 -14.23 -24.18 9.55
C SER A 74 -13.15 -23.77 10.53
N ALA A 75 -12.56 -22.63 10.31
CA ALA A 75 -11.61 -22.02 11.22
C ALA A 75 -12.10 -20.65 11.66
N ASP A 76 -12.24 -20.49 12.96
CA ASP A 76 -12.52 -19.22 13.62
C ASP A 76 -11.23 -18.67 14.22
N ILE A 77 -10.91 -17.42 13.91
CA ILE A 77 -9.66 -16.80 14.33
C ILE A 77 -9.98 -15.41 14.87
N LEU A 78 -9.58 -15.15 16.11
CA LEU A 78 -9.58 -13.81 16.66
C LEU A 78 -8.17 -13.23 16.58
N GLN A 79 -8.05 -12.07 15.94
CA GLN A 79 -6.79 -11.39 15.70
C GLN A 79 -6.83 -9.97 16.23
N PHE A 80 -5.67 -9.43 16.52
CA PHE A 80 -5.51 -8.02 16.90
C PHE A 80 -4.49 -7.35 16.00
N GLN A 81 -4.59 -6.03 15.91
CA GLN A 81 -3.64 -5.19 15.20
C GLN A 81 -3.30 -3.97 16.05
N LEU A 82 -2.03 -3.66 16.12
CA LEU A 82 -1.53 -2.37 16.59
C LEU A 82 -0.66 -1.78 15.50
N GLN A 83 -0.93 -0.53 15.17
CA GLN A 83 -0.16 0.24 14.19
C GLN A 83 0.22 1.58 14.81
N ALA A 84 1.50 1.88 14.81
CA ALA A 84 2.03 3.18 15.16
C ALA A 84 3.01 3.61 14.06
N ARG A 85 2.74 4.74 13.40
CA ARG A 85 3.63 5.31 12.38
C ARG A 85 3.83 6.78 12.65
N GLY A 86 5.10 7.18 12.66
CA GLY A 86 5.49 8.57 12.82
C GLY A 86 6.55 8.97 11.82
N ARG A 87 6.69 10.27 11.67
CA ARG A 87 7.65 10.88 10.75
C ARG A 87 8.42 11.99 11.46
N PHE A 88 9.75 11.90 11.38
CA PHE A 88 10.66 12.94 11.81
C PHE A 88 11.10 13.78 10.61
N LYS A 89 10.93 15.09 10.67
CA LYS A 89 11.23 16.05 9.62
C LYS A 89 12.57 16.73 9.92
N PHE A 90 13.46 16.80 8.92
CA PHE A 90 14.76 17.48 9.04
C PHE A 90 14.70 18.96 8.66
N ASP A 91 13.59 19.38 8.04
CA ASP A 91 13.36 20.77 7.66
C ASP A 91 11.92 21.21 7.89
N LYS A 92 11.71 22.53 7.98
CA LYS A 92 10.39 23.13 8.26
C LYS A 92 9.31 22.79 7.22
N LYS A 93 9.72 22.52 5.98
CA LYS A 93 8.81 22.21 4.86
C LYS A 93 8.54 20.71 4.74
N GLY A 94 9.24 19.87 5.51
CA GLY A 94 9.14 18.42 5.44
C GLY A 94 9.61 17.84 4.10
N LYS A 95 10.56 18.52 3.43
CA LYS A 95 11.17 18.01 2.20
C LYS A 95 12.03 16.78 2.46
N TYR A 96 12.65 16.72 3.62
CA TYR A 96 13.49 15.61 4.06
C TYR A 96 12.94 15.06 5.38
N SER A 97 12.70 13.76 5.41
CA SER A 97 12.14 13.12 6.61
C SER A 97 12.51 11.65 6.70
N VAL A 98 12.49 11.10 7.91
CA VAL A 98 12.51 9.66 8.18
C VAL A 98 11.15 9.25 8.74
N SER A 99 10.55 8.25 8.15
CA SER A 99 9.32 7.63 8.64
C SER A 99 9.64 6.28 9.24
N ALA A 100 9.06 5.99 10.40
CA ALA A 100 9.13 4.70 11.06
C ALA A 100 7.73 4.18 11.37
N GLY A 101 7.51 2.88 11.22
CA GLY A 101 6.25 2.23 11.51
C GLY A 101 6.45 0.93 12.29
N VAL A 102 5.72 0.80 13.40
CA VAL A 102 5.68 -0.38 14.25
C VAL A 102 4.33 -1.04 14.09
N TYR A 103 4.33 -2.34 13.85
CA TYR A 103 3.13 -3.12 13.53
C TYR A 103 3.16 -4.49 14.20
N THR A 104 1.99 -5.02 14.50
CA THR A 104 1.80 -6.44 14.81
C THR A 104 1.89 -7.32 13.55
N GLY A 105 1.72 -8.62 13.71
CA GLY A 105 1.73 -9.61 12.64
C GLY A 105 3.11 -10.15 12.31
N SER A 106 3.20 -11.45 12.10
CA SER A 106 4.44 -12.22 11.94
C SER A 106 5.01 -12.24 10.50
N SER A 107 4.35 -11.56 9.56
CA SER A 107 4.74 -11.50 8.15
C SER A 107 4.89 -10.05 7.72
N ILE A 108 5.68 -9.81 6.65
CA ILE A 108 5.74 -8.49 6.02
C ILE A 108 4.45 -8.10 5.31
N THR A 109 3.62 -9.10 4.98
CA THR A 109 2.37 -8.94 4.23
C THR A 109 1.12 -8.93 5.11
N SER A 110 1.26 -8.96 6.45
CA SER A 110 0.13 -8.95 7.38
C SER A 110 0.42 -8.09 8.59
N GLY A 111 -0.47 -7.15 8.90
CA GLY A 111 -0.46 -6.34 10.11
C GLY A 111 -1.20 -6.99 11.28
N TRP A 112 -1.77 -8.20 11.10
CA TRP A 112 -2.59 -8.87 12.10
C TRP A 112 -1.81 -9.94 12.86
N GLY A 113 -1.88 -9.91 14.19
CA GLY A 113 -1.36 -10.94 15.09
C GLY A 113 -2.51 -11.82 15.62
N ASN A 114 -2.24 -13.11 15.80
CA ASN A 114 -3.18 -14.03 16.44
C ASN A 114 -3.23 -13.78 17.95
N THR A 115 -4.45 -13.84 18.53
CA THR A 115 -4.64 -13.77 19.99
C THR A 115 -4.42 -15.13 20.66
N GLY A 116 -4.44 -16.23 19.91
CA GLY A 116 -4.49 -17.61 20.43
C GLY A 116 -5.91 -18.09 20.67
N LEU A 117 -6.93 -17.25 20.44
CA LEU A 117 -8.34 -17.67 20.45
C LEU A 117 -8.75 -18.13 19.04
N GLY A 118 -9.29 -19.35 18.96
CA GLY A 118 -9.58 -20.04 17.71
C GLY A 118 -8.35 -20.80 17.16
N THR A 119 -8.21 -20.84 15.85
CA THR A 119 -7.16 -21.61 15.18
C THR A 119 -5.84 -20.86 15.18
N GLY A 120 -4.76 -21.52 15.58
CA GLY A 120 -3.39 -20.99 15.59
C GLY A 120 -2.95 -20.43 16.95
N GLY A 121 -1.64 -20.51 17.22
CA GLY A 121 -1.04 -19.99 18.46
C GLY A 121 -0.98 -18.47 18.52
N PRO A 122 -0.80 -17.89 19.72
CA PRO A 122 -0.71 -16.45 19.91
C PRO A 122 0.54 -15.86 19.24
N GLN A 123 0.39 -14.68 18.65
CA GLN A 123 1.44 -13.92 17.97
C GLN A 123 1.39 -12.47 18.44
N THR A 124 2.04 -12.17 19.56
CA THR A 124 1.94 -10.87 20.26
C THR A 124 3.09 -9.91 19.96
N ASN A 125 4.03 -10.29 19.11
CA ASN A 125 5.22 -9.50 18.84
C ASN A 125 4.92 -8.24 18.02
N LEU A 126 5.66 -7.18 18.33
CA LEU A 126 5.70 -5.93 17.59
C LEU A 126 7.00 -5.86 16.79
N TYR A 127 6.89 -5.38 15.56
CA TYR A 127 8.02 -5.28 14.64
C TYR A 127 8.10 -3.89 14.03
N VAL A 128 9.29 -3.36 13.90
CA VAL A 128 9.55 -2.23 13.01
C VAL A 128 9.54 -2.78 11.58
N LYS A 129 8.40 -2.67 10.90
CA LYS A 129 8.23 -3.16 9.52
C LYS A 129 8.55 -2.11 8.48
N GLN A 130 8.44 -0.84 8.85
CA GLN A 130 8.63 0.30 7.98
C GLN A 130 9.67 1.24 8.59
N LEU A 131 10.71 1.53 7.84
CA LEU A 131 11.71 2.54 8.16
C LEU A 131 12.32 3.03 6.86
N PHE A 132 12.01 4.28 6.48
CA PHE A 132 12.49 4.82 5.23
C PHE A 132 12.76 6.32 5.30
N PHE A 133 13.73 6.75 4.53
CA PHE A 133 14.01 8.15 4.26
C PHE A 133 13.20 8.64 3.07
N THR A 134 12.68 9.87 3.16
CA THR A 134 12.00 10.57 2.06
C THR A 134 12.75 11.84 1.73
N ALA A 135 13.03 12.06 0.45
CA ALA A 135 13.51 13.33 -0.09
C ALA A 135 12.54 13.86 -1.15
N LYS A 136 12.16 15.14 -1.01
CA LYS A 136 11.31 15.89 -1.96
C LYS A 136 12.05 17.16 -2.39
N PRO A 137 13.13 17.05 -3.17
CA PRO A 137 13.95 18.21 -3.56
C PRO A 137 13.09 19.28 -4.24
N ILE A 138 12.19 18.86 -5.13
CA ILE A 138 11.16 19.69 -5.76
C ILE A 138 9.78 19.02 -5.65
N LYS A 139 8.71 19.76 -5.93
CA LYS A 139 7.31 19.26 -5.80
C LYS A 139 7.01 18.06 -6.68
N GLN A 140 7.71 17.95 -7.80
CA GLN A 140 7.49 16.92 -8.81
C GLN A 140 8.25 15.61 -8.52
N ILE A 141 9.31 15.66 -7.71
CA ILE A 141 10.18 14.51 -7.45
C ILE A 141 10.11 14.11 -5.98
N GLU A 142 9.84 12.83 -5.75
CA GLU A 142 9.89 12.21 -4.43
C GLU A 142 10.75 10.94 -4.51
N ILE A 143 11.71 10.83 -3.62
CA ILE A 143 12.59 9.67 -3.48
C ILE A 143 12.33 9.06 -2.11
N ASN A 144 12.10 7.76 -2.06
CA ASN A 144 12.01 6.99 -0.81
C ASN A 144 13.08 5.91 -0.80
N ILE A 145 13.78 5.72 0.32
CA ILE A 145 14.83 4.71 0.49
C ILE A 145 14.65 4.03 1.83
N GLY A 146 14.55 2.69 1.85
CA GLY A 146 14.40 1.87 3.05
C GLY A 146 13.25 0.88 2.96
N GLY A 147 12.59 0.61 4.09
CA GLY A 147 11.41 -0.26 4.17
C GLY A 147 10.16 0.46 3.69
N ILE A 148 9.79 0.28 2.44
CA ILE A 148 8.72 0.99 1.74
C ILE A 148 7.57 0.05 1.34
N ALA A 149 6.37 0.59 1.21
CA ALA A 149 5.21 -0.14 0.72
C ALA A 149 5.21 -0.23 -0.81
N PRO A 150 4.56 -1.28 -1.40
CA PRO A 150 4.31 -1.37 -2.83
C PRO A 150 3.53 -0.17 -3.35
N TYR A 151 3.57 0.02 -4.66
CA TYR A 151 2.80 1.07 -5.34
C TYR A 151 1.79 0.46 -6.31
N TYR A 152 0.53 0.94 -6.29
CA TYR A 152 -0.58 0.26 -6.97
C TYR A 152 -1.13 1.02 -8.18
N GLY A 153 -0.92 2.33 -8.28
CA GLY A 153 -1.62 3.14 -9.27
C GLY A 153 -3.14 3.13 -9.06
N GLU A 154 -3.89 2.68 -10.07
CA GLU A 154 -5.35 2.47 -9.98
C GLU A 154 -5.75 1.02 -9.66
N ASN A 155 -4.78 0.09 -9.52
CA ASN A 155 -5.02 -1.26 -9.03
C ASN A 155 -5.30 -1.25 -7.52
N THR A 156 -5.93 -2.32 -7.03
CA THR A 156 -6.16 -2.53 -5.60
C THR A 156 -5.37 -3.74 -5.12
N GLU A 157 -5.47 -4.01 -3.82
CA GLU A 157 -4.92 -5.21 -3.19
C GLU A 157 -5.47 -6.53 -3.77
N ILE A 158 -6.51 -6.48 -4.60
CA ILE A 158 -7.08 -7.67 -5.25
C ILE A 158 -6.10 -8.24 -6.27
N THR A 159 -5.46 -7.38 -7.04
CA THR A 159 -4.53 -7.75 -8.11
C THR A 159 -3.07 -7.43 -7.79
N ALA A 160 -2.80 -6.83 -6.63
CA ALA A 160 -1.48 -6.46 -6.16
C ALA A 160 -1.21 -7.00 -4.75
N TYR A 161 -0.09 -6.63 -4.14
CA TYR A 161 0.18 -6.93 -2.74
C TYR A 161 -0.78 -6.20 -1.81
N ASP A 162 -1.04 -6.79 -0.64
CA ASP A 162 -1.73 -6.10 0.45
C ASP A 162 -0.97 -4.81 0.83
N ASN A 163 -1.69 -3.78 1.27
CA ASN A 163 -1.12 -2.51 1.70
C ASN A 163 -0.26 -2.63 2.98
N ASP A 164 -0.37 -3.75 3.69
CA ASP A 164 0.48 -4.11 4.82
C ASP A 164 1.85 -4.67 4.38
N ALA A 165 2.06 -4.94 3.08
CA ALA A 165 3.33 -5.44 2.56
C ALA A 165 4.40 -4.35 2.56
N PHE A 166 5.60 -4.71 3.02
CA PHE A 166 6.77 -3.83 2.99
C PHE A 166 7.97 -4.57 2.40
N PHE A 167 8.76 -3.87 1.59
CA PHE A 167 10.01 -4.40 1.05
C PHE A 167 11.14 -3.38 1.25
N MET A 168 12.37 -3.86 1.26
CA MET A 168 13.55 -2.99 1.31
C MET A 168 13.89 -2.52 -0.08
N GLY A 169 14.02 -1.21 -0.27
CA GLY A 169 14.33 -0.70 -1.59
C GLY A 169 14.31 0.81 -1.70
N GLU A 170 14.29 1.23 -2.93
CA GLU A 170 14.21 2.64 -3.33
C GLU A 170 13.05 2.84 -4.30
N ARG A 171 12.40 3.97 -4.19
CA ARG A 171 11.33 4.40 -5.10
C ARG A 171 11.56 5.83 -5.54
N LEU A 172 11.53 6.04 -6.84
CA LEU A 172 11.47 7.34 -7.47
C LEU A 172 10.06 7.58 -7.97
N THR A 173 9.41 8.63 -7.48
CA THR A 173 8.11 9.11 -7.96
C THR A 173 8.29 10.43 -8.67
N ILE A 174 7.88 10.50 -9.92
CA ILE A 174 7.85 11.73 -10.71
C ILE A 174 6.38 12.09 -10.93
N ARG A 175 5.94 13.22 -10.35
CA ARG A 175 4.64 13.82 -10.63
C ARG A 175 4.82 14.81 -11.75
N ALA A 176 4.21 14.52 -12.89
CA ALA A 176 4.50 15.18 -14.13
C ALA A 176 4.29 16.69 -14.08
N PRO A 177 5.24 17.48 -14.56
CA PRO A 177 4.96 18.82 -15.04
C PRO A 177 3.96 18.74 -16.20
N LYS A 178 3.22 19.81 -16.43
CA LYS A 178 2.10 19.91 -17.38
C LYS A 178 2.36 19.38 -18.81
N ASN A 179 3.61 19.15 -19.15
CA ASN A 179 4.07 18.79 -20.50
C ASN A 179 4.31 17.28 -20.70
N LEU A 180 4.23 16.45 -19.67
CA LEU A 180 4.36 15.01 -19.83
C LEU A 180 2.99 14.37 -20.07
N TYR A 181 2.95 13.32 -20.88
CA TYR A 181 1.73 12.59 -21.18
C TYR A 181 1.13 11.92 -19.93
N PHE A 182 1.96 11.37 -19.06
CA PHE A 182 1.53 10.75 -17.79
C PHE A 182 1.52 11.75 -16.65
N ASP A 183 0.57 11.62 -15.73
CA ASP A 183 0.47 12.45 -14.53
C ASP A 183 1.44 12.01 -13.44
N GLU A 184 1.80 10.72 -13.44
CA GLU A 184 2.73 10.14 -12.47
C GLU A 184 3.49 8.95 -13.07
N ILE A 185 4.76 8.87 -12.74
CA ILE A 185 5.64 7.75 -13.07
C ILE A 185 6.31 7.31 -11.76
N ASN A 186 6.29 6.01 -11.47
CA ASN A 186 6.98 5.42 -10.34
C ASN A 186 7.94 4.34 -10.83
N ALA A 187 9.18 4.44 -10.39
CA ALA A 187 10.19 3.40 -10.57
C ALA A 187 10.61 2.89 -9.19
N VAL A 188 10.56 1.59 -9.00
CA VAL A 188 10.90 0.92 -7.75
C VAL A 188 11.96 -0.13 -8.03
N ASN A 189 12.97 -0.16 -7.16
CA ASN A 189 13.98 -1.19 -7.12
C ASN A 189 14.12 -1.67 -5.67
N GLY A 190 14.11 -2.98 -5.41
CA GLY A 190 14.14 -3.46 -4.05
C GLY A 190 14.34 -4.96 -3.88
N HIS A 191 14.31 -5.35 -2.63
CA HIS A 191 14.43 -6.72 -2.18
C HIS A 191 13.17 -7.11 -1.39
N LEU A 192 12.41 -8.07 -1.90
CA LEU A 192 11.22 -8.58 -1.21
C LEU A 192 11.63 -9.39 0.02
N GLY A 193 12.64 -10.24 -0.11
CA GLY A 193 13.19 -11.05 0.96
C GLY A 193 12.24 -12.14 1.46
N ASP A 194 12.55 -12.63 2.64
CA ASP A 194 11.74 -13.64 3.32
C ASP A 194 10.50 -12.96 3.95
N VAL A 195 9.33 -13.29 3.42
CA VAL A 195 8.05 -12.73 3.87
C VAL A 195 7.72 -13.07 5.34
N THR A 196 8.33 -14.13 5.90
CA THR A 196 8.14 -14.54 7.29
C THR A 196 9.01 -13.76 8.28
N ARG A 197 9.90 -12.90 7.80
CA ARG A 197 10.76 -12.03 8.62
C ARG A 197 10.27 -10.59 8.58
N PRO A 198 9.35 -10.20 9.46
CA PRO A 198 8.64 -8.91 9.37
C PRO A 198 9.53 -7.71 9.70
N SER A 199 10.60 -7.87 10.48
CA SER A 199 11.45 -6.75 10.90
C SER A 199 12.30 -6.22 9.74
N VAL A 200 12.21 -4.91 9.51
CA VAL A 200 13.02 -4.20 8.52
C VAL A 200 14.52 -4.37 8.76
N PHE A 201 14.95 -4.45 10.02
CA PHE A 201 16.36 -4.58 10.38
C PHE A 201 17.02 -5.88 9.89
N HIS A 202 16.26 -6.96 9.76
CA HIS A 202 16.78 -8.21 9.19
C HIS A 202 17.00 -8.13 7.68
N ARG A 203 16.42 -7.14 7.00
CA ARG A 203 16.47 -6.98 5.55
C ARG A 203 17.51 -5.95 5.08
N PHE A 204 17.97 -5.06 5.96
CA PHE A 204 19.05 -4.11 5.62
C PHE A 204 20.34 -4.80 5.18
N LYS A 205 20.59 -6.01 5.65
CA LYS A 205 21.77 -6.81 5.26
C LYS A 205 21.75 -7.26 3.80
N ARG A 206 20.63 -7.07 3.09
CA ARG A 206 20.39 -7.56 1.73
C ARG A 206 20.00 -6.46 0.75
N LEU A 207 20.41 -5.22 1.02
CA LEU A 207 20.16 -4.10 0.13
C LEU A 207 20.84 -4.23 -1.23
N ASP A 208 21.90 -5.03 -1.31
CA ASP A 208 22.65 -5.35 -2.53
C ASP A 208 21.99 -6.45 -3.38
N GLU A 209 21.07 -7.22 -2.79
CA GLU A 209 20.34 -8.29 -3.49
C GLU A 209 18.97 -7.78 -3.96
N SER A 210 18.92 -7.19 -5.14
CA SER A 210 17.65 -6.72 -5.71
C SER A 210 16.94 -7.84 -6.47
N ASN A 211 15.68 -8.12 -6.11
CA ASN A 211 14.84 -9.12 -6.76
C ASN A 211 13.40 -8.63 -6.99
N TYR A 212 13.15 -7.33 -6.77
CA TYR A 212 11.89 -6.66 -7.01
C TYR A 212 12.12 -5.38 -7.81
N HIS A 213 11.55 -5.29 -8.98
CA HIS A 213 11.61 -4.11 -9.84
C HIS A 213 10.20 -3.77 -10.33
N GLN A 214 9.79 -2.53 -10.23
CA GLN A 214 8.49 -2.08 -10.72
C GLN A 214 8.64 -0.77 -11.49
N LEU A 215 8.00 -0.69 -12.65
CA LEU A 215 7.79 0.55 -13.37
C LEU A 215 6.28 0.75 -13.53
N MET A 216 5.74 1.83 -12.98
CA MET A 216 4.33 2.16 -13.06
C MET A 216 4.13 3.54 -13.66
N VAL A 217 3.13 3.65 -14.51
CA VAL A 217 2.64 4.91 -15.08
C VAL A 217 1.17 5.10 -14.75
N ARG A 218 0.78 6.34 -14.50
CA ARG A 218 -0.60 6.72 -14.21
C ARG A 218 -1.02 7.91 -15.05
N LYS A 219 -2.25 7.87 -15.56
CA LYS A 219 -2.87 8.95 -16.31
C LYS A 219 -4.30 9.18 -15.85
N ARG A 220 -4.64 10.42 -15.53
CA ARG A 220 -6.02 10.85 -15.42
C ARG A 220 -6.45 11.39 -16.78
N ILE A 221 -7.28 10.65 -17.49
CA ILE A 221 -7.76 11.01 -18.82
C ILE A 221 -8.71 12.22 -18.71
N ASN A 222 -9.59 12.19 -17.71
CA ASN A 222 -10.49 13.30 -17.38
C ASN A 222 -10.92 13.21 -15.89
N LYS A 223 -11.93 14.00 -15.48
CA LYS A 223 -12.44 13.98 -14.10
C LYS A 223 -13.07 12.64 -13.69
N SER A 224 -13.52 11.86 -14.67
CA SER A 224 -14.24 10.60 -14.45
C SER A 224 -13.40 9.36 -14.71
N VAL A 225 -12.30 9.45 -15.45
CA VAL A 225 -11.50 8.28 -15.85
C VAL A 225 -10.05 8.46 -15.49
N ALA A 226 -9.53 7.50 -14.75
CA ALA A 226 -8.11 7.36 -14.46
C ALA A 226 -7.63 5.94 -14.87
N PHE A 227 -6.40 5.86 -15.34
CA PHE A 227 -5.76 4.63 -15.80
C PHE A 227 -4.38 4.51 -15.19
N SER A 228 -3.95 3.29 -14.89
CA SER A 228 -2.56 2.96 -14.61
C SER A 228 -2.15 1.67 -15.28
N ALA A 229 -0.88 1.57 -15.58
CA ALA A 229 -0.24 0.34 -16.00
C ALA A 229 1.08 0.18 -15.26
N ASP A 230 1.40 -1.03 -14.84
CA ASP A 230 2.68 -1.35 -14.24
C ASP A 230 3.24 -2.66 -14.77
N TYR A 231 4.56 -2.68 -14.87
CA TYR A 231 5.34 -3.88 -15.07
C TYR A 231 6.14 -4.13 -13.80
N THR A 232 6.01 -5.34 -13.26
CA THR A 232 6.73 -5.77 -12.06
C THR A 232 7.50 -7.04 -12.37
N PHE A 233 8.80 -7.02 -12.12
CA PHE A 233 9.65 -8.20 -12.03
C PHE A 233 9.89 -8.52 -10.56
N GLU A 234 9.55 -9.73 -10.13
CA GLU A 234 9.59 -10.15 -8.75
C GLU A 234 10.12 -11.57 -8.62
N ALA A 235 11.29 -11.73 -8.00
CA ALA A 235 11.91 -13.02 -7.73
C ALA A 235 11.94 -13.96 -8.95
N GLY A 236 12.25 -13.43 -10.14
CA GLY A 236 12.28 -14.19 -11.39
C GLY A 236 10.95 -14.28 -12.13
N ARG A 237 9.93 -13.54 -11.73
CA ARG A 237 8.57 -13.59 -12.30
C ARG A 237 8.15 -12.24 -12.84
N ASP A 238 7.75 -12.21 -14.11
CA ASP A 238 7.24 -11.02 -14.77
C ASP A 238 5.73 -10.90 -14.58
N THR A 239 5.26 -9.72 -14.22
CA THR A 239 3.82 -9.43 -14.11
C THR A 239 3.53 -8.06 -14.68
N PHE A 240 2.58 -8.02 -15.61
CA PHE A 240 2.02 -6.80 -16.15
C PHE A 240 0.63 -6.59 -15.54
N ARG A 241 0.36 -5.38 -15.01
CA ARG A 241 -0.93 -5.01 -14.42
C ARG A 241 -1.48 -3.78 -15.07
N GLN A 242 -2.80 -3.70 -15.14
CA GLN A 242 -3.55 -2.54 -15.59
C GLN A 242 -4.72 -2.29 -14.66
N GLY A 243 -4.99 -1.02 -14.37
CA GLY A 243 -6.14 -0.60 -13.61
C GLY A 243 -6.83 0.59 -14.28
N VAL A 244 -8.14 0.51 -14.40
CA VAL A 244 -8.98 1.62 -14.88
C VAL A 244 -10.03 1.91 -13.83
N LYS A 245 -10.10 3.16 -13.40
CA LYS A 245 -11.13 3.65 -12.49
C LYS A 245 -12.06 4.61 -13.20
N PHE A 246 -13.35 4.34 -13.10
CA PHE A 246 -14.43 5.19 -13.56
C PHE A 246 -15.12 5.83 -12.35
N SER A 247 -15.12 7.14 -12.24
CA SER A 247 -15.87 7.90 -11.24
C SER A 247 -17.20 8.32 -11.85
N ILE A 248 -18.32 7.89 -11.27
CA ILE A 248 -19.67 8.07 -11.81
C ILE A 248 -20.57 8.72 -10.74
N PRO A 249 -20.27 9.93 -10.26
CA PRO A 249 -20.91 10.52 -9.08
C PRO A 249 -22.40 10.79 -9.24
N ARG A 250 -22.91 10.79 -10.47
CA ARG A 250 -24.35 11.01 -10.76
C ARG A 250 -25.15 9.71 -10.85
N PHE A 251 -24.48 8.57 -10.84
CA PHE A 251 -25.19 7.30 -10.91
C PHE A 251 -25.62 6.88 -9.51
N ARG A 252 -26.94 6.59 -9.34
CA ARG A 252 -27.50 6.34 -8.01
C ARG A 252 -26.96 5.06 -7.35
N ALA A 253 -26.62 4.05 -8.13
CA ALA A 253 -26.21 2.74 -7.62
C ALA A 253 -24.74 2.67 -7.17
N VAL A 254 -23.82 3.35 -7.87
CA VAL A 254 -22.39 3.35 -7.56
C VAL A 254 -21.76 4.72 -7.76
N ASP A 255 -20.76 5.07 -6.98
CA ASP A 255 -19.97 6.31 -7.11
C ASP A 255 -18.74 6.10 -7.99
N SER A 256 -18.19 4.87 -7.98
CA SER A 256 -17.09 4.50 -8.85
C SER A 256 -17.12 3.01 -9.19
N MET A 257 -16.58 2.70 -10.36
CA MET A 257 -16.29 1.33 -10.80
C MET A 257 -14.81 1.22 -11.10
N ARG A 258 -14.27 0.02 -10.91
CA ARG A 258 -12.88 -0.28 -11.23
C ARG A 258 -12.81 -1.61 -11.97
N PHE A 259 -11.99 -1.61 -13.00
CA PHE A 259 -11.55 -2.80 -13.70
C PHE A 259 -10.05 -2.93 -13.52
N GLU A 260 -9.61 -4.10 -13.11
CA GLU A 260 -8.22 -4.43 -12.89
C GLU A 260 -7.90 -5.72 -13.62
N ASN A 261 -6.74 -5.81 -14.24
CA ASN A 261 -6.22 -7.07 -14.73
C ASN A 261 -4.74 -7.19 -14.42
N TYR A 262 -4.26 -8.42 -14.43
CA TYR A 262 -2.84 -8.74 -14.42
C TYR A 262 -2.57 -9.93 -15.33
N GLN A 263 -1.37 -9.95 -15.85
CA GLN A 263 -0.89 -11.00 -16.74
C GLN A 263 0.54 -11.35 -16.37
N ARG A 264 0.78 -12.61 -16.04
CA ARG A 264 2.11 -13.16 -15.86
C ARG A 264 2.56 -13.81 -17.14
N VAL A 265 3.82 -13.57 -17.54
CA VAL A 265 4.36 -14.03 -18.81
C VAL A 265 5.43 -15.08 -18.59
N ASP A 266 6.30 -14.93 -17.61
CA ASP A 266 7.46 -15.78 -17.35
C ASP A 266 7.63 -16.02 -15.83
N PRO A 267 8.03 -17.20 -15.34
CA PRO A 267 8.25 -18.46 -16.11
C PRO A 267 6.96 -19.19 -16.46
N GLU A 268 5.87 -18.90 -15.77
CA GLU A 268 4.57 -19.54 -15.97
C GLU A 268 3.55 -18.49 -16.40
N LYS A 269 2.79 -18.81 -17.42
CA LYS A 269 1.71 -17.94 -17.92
C LYS A 269 0.52 -17.98 -16.97
N GLY A 270 0.02 -16.82 -16.58
CA GLY A 270 -1.15 -16.70 -15.74
C GLY A 270 -1.88 -15.39 -16.00
N TYR A 271 -3.17 -15.42 -15.71
CA TYR A 271 -4.06 -14.30 -15.94
C TYR A 271 -5.09 -14.16 -14.82
N GLY A 272 -5.39 -12.94 -14.46
CA GLY A 272 -6.49 -12.65 -13.57
C GLY A 272 -7.05 -11.26 -13.78
N PHE A 273 -8.24 -11.06 -13.29
CA PHE A 273 -8.92 -9.76 -13.34
C PHE A 273 -9.85 -9.56 -12.15
N ALA A 274 -10.21 -8.32 -11.91
CA ALA A 274 -11.26 -7.95 -10.97
C ALA A 274 -12.12 -6.83 -11.54
N ILE A 275 -13.42 -6.92 -11.28
CA ILE A 275 -14.38 -5.85 -11.53
C ILE A 275 -15.03 -5.53 -10.21
N SER A 276 -14.97 -4.27 -9.79
CA SER A 276 -15.54 -3.83 -8.52
C SER A 276 -16.30 -2.52 -8.67
N GLY A 277 -17.29 -2.35 -7.78
CA GLY A 277 -18.03 -1.10 -7.61
C GLY A 277 -17.98 -0.63 -6.16
N GLU A 278 -18.10 0.67 -5.97
CA GLU A 278 -18.05 1.32 -4.67
C GLU A 278 -19.17 2.35 -4.54
N LYS A 279 -19.83 2.38 -3.37
CA LYS A 279 -20.87 3.36 -3.02
C LYS A 279 -20.69 3.87 -1.61
N THR A 280 -20.71 5.19 -1.44
CA THR A 280 -20.64 5.84 -0.13
C THR A 280 -21.98 6.48 0.22
N PHE A 281 -22.55 6.10 1.36
CA PHE A 281 -23.79 6.61 1.89
C PHE A 281 -23.51 7.59 3.04
N ARG A 282 -24.09 8.80 2.93
CA ARG A 282 -24.03 9.84 3.98
C ARG A 282 -22.62 10.08 4.54
N LYS A 283 -21.56 9.83 3.75
CA LYS A 283 -20.15 9.95 4.15
C LYS A 283 -19.73 9.06 5.32
N LYS A 284 -20.57 8.12 5.76
CA LYS A 284 -20.34 7.24 6.90
C LYS A 284 -20.20 5.77 6.53
N LEU A 285 -21.04 5.29 5.62
CA LEU A 285 -21.04 3.89 5.19
C LEU A 285 -20.51 3.81 3.76
N ASN A 286 -19.37 3.14 3.59
CA ASN A 286 -18.83 2.77 2.30
C ASN A 286 -19.12 1.29 2.06
N LEU A 287 -19.75 0.98 0.93
CA LEU A 287 -19.96 -0.39 0.44
C LEU A 287 -19.13 -0.58 -0.81
N ASN A 288 -18.48 -1.73 -0.91
CA ASN A 288 -17.79 -2.14 -2.13
C ASN A 288 -18.07 -3.61 -2.40
N GLY A 289 -17.94 -4.03 -3.66
CA GLY A 289 -18.12 -5.42 -4.01
C GLY A 289 -17.86 -5.66 -5.48
N GLY A 290 -17.75 -6.93 -5.83
CA GLY A 290 -17.44 -7.28 -7.19
C GLY A 290 -17.14 -8.76 -7.38
N PHE A 291 -16.51 -9.02 -8.51
CA PHE A 291 -16.03 -10.34 -8.91
C PHE A 291 -14.55 -10.25 -9.26
N ALA A 292 -13.81 -11.30 -8.89
CA ALA A 292 -12.41 -11.45 -9.25
C ALA A 292 -12.11 -12.90 -9.68
N ARG A 293 -11.23 -13.03 -10.66
CA ARG A 293 -10.59 -14.29 -11.02
C ARG A 293 -9.11 -14.18 -10.69
N ILE A 294 -8.65 -15.00 -9.74
CA ILE A 294 -7.26 -15.04 -9.28
C ILE A 294 -6.65 -16.37 -9.70
N ASP A 295 -5.65 -16.33 -10.57
CA ASP A 295 -4.96 -17.51 -11.05
C ASP A 295 -4.17 -18.21 -9.93
N THR A 296 -3.98 -19.53 -10.06
CA THR A 296 -3.26 -20.35 -9.10
C THR A 296 -1.79 -20.01 -8.96
N ILE A 297 -1.18 -19.52 -10.04
CA ILE A 297 0.24 -19.16 -10.06
C ILE A 297 0.52 -17.75 -9.53
N MET A 298 -0.52 -16.93 -9.32
CA MET A 298 -0.32 -15.60 -8.78
C MET A 298 0.04 -15.63 -7.31
N PHE A 299 1.11 -14.93 -6.99
CA PHE A 299 1.38 -14.57 -5.62
C PHE A 299 0.42 -13.44 -5.23
N ASN A 300 -0.68 -13.82 -4.63
CA ASN A 300 -1.62 -12.89 -4.04
C ASN A 300 -1.43 -12.93 -2.53
N ALA A 301 -1.05 -11.81 -1.98
CA ALA A 301 -0.94 -11.68 -0.54
C ALA A 301 -2.32 -11.39 0.05
N ASP A 302 -3.08 -12.44 0.33
CA ASP A 302 -4.07 -12.43 1.41
C ASP A 302 -5.42 -11.73 1.20
N ARG A 303 -5.58 -10.81 0.24
CA ARG A 303 -6.88 -10.10 0.11
C ARG A 303 -7.99 -11.02 -0.39
N LEU A 304 -7.78 -11.66 -1.54
CA LEU A 304 -8.70 -12.66 -2.08
C LEU A 304 -7.99 -14.00 -2.31
N PRO A 305 -8.55 -15.12 -1.85
CA PRO A 305 -8.05 -16.44 -2.18
C PRO A 305 -8.09 -16.72 -3.68
N ARG A 306 -7.22 -17.62 -4.16
CA ARG A 306 -7.16 -18.02 -5.57
C ARG A 306 -8.49 -18.61 -6.06
N GLY A 307 -8.75 -18.54 -7.38
CA GLY A 307 -9.98 -18.99 -8.03
C GLY A 307 -10.94 -17.87 -8.35
N ASN A 308 -12.15 -18.21 -8.78
CA ASN A 308 -13.22 -17.26 -9.03
C ASN A 308 -13.86 -16.83 -7.69
N ARG A 309 -14.00 -15.53 -7.47
CA ARG A 309 -14.45 -14.96 -6.20
C ARG A 309 -15.52 -13.89 -6.39
N LEU A 310 -16.64 -14.06 -5.72
CA LEU A 310 -17.51 -12.93 -5.39
C LEU A 310 -17.04 -12.34 -4.07
N PHE A 311 -17.08 -11.03 -3.94
CA PHE A 311 -16.76 -10.35 -2.69
C PHE A 311 -17.66 -9.15 -2.45
N ALA A 312 -17.91 -8.87 -1.19
CA ALA A 312 -18.59 -7.67 -0.72
C ALA A 312 -17.89 -7.17 0.54
N GLY A 313 -17.67 -5.87 0.62
CA GLY A 313 -17.05 -5.24 1.77
C GLY A 313 -17.86 -4.04 2.23
N TRP A 314 -17.72 -3.70 3.50
CA TRP A 314 -18.32 -2.51 4.09
C TRP A 314 -17.34 -1.84 5.04
N ASN A 315 -17.50 -0.53 5.18
CA ASN A 315 -16.77 0.27 6.15
C ASN A 315 -17.72 1.33 6.71
N LEU A 316 -18.04 1.22 8.00
CA LEU A 316 -18.95 2.11 8.72
C LEU A 316 -18.14 2.94 9.72
N LYS A 317 -18.07 4.24 9.51
CA LYS A 317 -17.56 5.20 10.50
C LYS A 317 -18.62 5.43 11.57
N MET A 318 -18.45 4.76 12.73
CA MET A 318 -19.36 4.89 13.87
C MET A 318 -19.17 6.25 14.55
N THR A 319 -17.90 6.57 14.87
CA THR A 319 -17.46 7.88 15.39
C THR A 319 -16.28 8.39 14.57
N ARG A 320 -15.59 9.44 15.01
CA ARG A 320 -14.33 9.89 14.40
C ARG A 320 -13.21 8.89 14.66
N GLU A 321 -13.25 8.26 15.82
CA GLU A 321 -12.23 7.34 16.33
C GLU A 321 -12.54 5.89 15.97
N LEU A 322 -13.83 5.49 15.95
CA LEU A 322 -14.25 4.10 15.84
C LEU A 322 -14.83 3.79 14.45
N THR A 323 -14.29 2.75 13.84
CA THR A 323 -14.73 2.20 12.57
C THR A 323 -15.06 0.72 12.71
N LEU A 324 -16.21 0.32 12.18
CA LEU A 324 -16.59 -1.07 11.97
C LEU A 324 -16.49 -1.37 10.49
N SER A 325 -15.75 -2.40 10.13
CA SER A 325 -15.63 -2.83 8.74
C SER A 325 -15.68 -4.34 8.61
N GLY A 326 -15.89 -4.82 7.40
CA GLY A 326 -15.83 -6.24 7.12
C GLY A 326 -15.75 -6.53 5.64
N ILE A 327 -15.49 -7.80 5.36
CA ILE A 327 -15.48 -8.36 4.02
C ILE A 327 -16.07 -9.77 4.05
N TRP A 328 -16.88 -10.04 3.06
CA TRP A 328 -17.35 -11.38 2.73
C TRP A 328 -16.76 -11.78 1.38
N ILE A 329 -16.25 -12.99 1.29
CA ILE A 329 -15.65 -13.55 0.07
C ILE A 329 -16.21 -14.95 -0.14
N GLN A 330 -16.68 -15.23 -1.34
CA GLN A 330 -17.27 -16.52 -1.72
C GLN A 330 -16.58 -17.07 -2.97
N GLY A 331 -16.09 -18.31 -2.88
CA GLY A 331 -15.63 -19.06 -4.04
C GLY A 331 -16.79 -19.51 -4.93
N VAL A 332 -16.65 -19.29 -6.24
CA VAL A 332 -17.65 -19.65 -7.26
C VAL A 332 -17.04 -20.70 -8.18
N GLY A 333 -17.76 -21.81 -8.37
CA GLY A 333 -17.28 -22.93 -9.20
C GLY A 333 -16.19 -23.77 -8.51
N PRO A 334 -15.41 -24.52 -9.30
CA PRO A 334 -14.31 -25.35 -8.80
C PRO A 334 -13.24 -24.49 -8.13
N LEU A 335 -12.73 -24.94 -6.99
CA LEU A 335 -11.63 -24.30 -6.29
C LEU A 335 -10.31 -24.92 -6.74
N PRO A 336 -9.20 -24.14 -6.78
CA PRO A 336 -7.90 -24.61 -7.28
C PRO A 336 -7.33 -25.80 -6.49
N THR A 337 -7.53 -25.81 -5.18
CA THR A 337 -7.10 -26.92 -4.30
C THR A 337 -8.13 -27.17 -3.22
N ALA A 338 -8.06 -28.34 -2.62
CA ALA A 338 -8.93 -28.74 -1.50
C ALA A 338 -8.88 -27.76 -0.31
N ASN A 339 -7.69 -27.25 0.00
CA ASN A 339 -7.45 -26.32 1.11
C ASN A 339 -7.72 -24.85 0.75
N THR A 340 -8.14 -24.56 -0.48
CA THR A 340 -8.49 -23.19 -0.86
C THR A 340 -9.76 -22.77 -0.14
N PRO A 341 -9.77 -21.65 0.60
CA PRO A 341 -10.96 -21.17 1.26
C PRO A 341 -12.15 -21.02 0.30
N ARG A 342 -13.29 -21.61 0.64
CA ARG A 342 -14.54 -21.44 -0.11
C ARG A 342 -15.24 -20.16 0.29
N THR A 343 -15.39 -19.96 1.60
CA THR A 343 -15.99 -18.76 2.16
C THR A 343 -15.04 -18.14 3.18
N ARG A 344 -14.97 -16.83 3.20
CA ARG A 344 -14.28 -16.08 4.25
C ARG A 344 -15.13 -14.88 4.64
N VAL A 345 -15.28 -14.69 5.95
CA VAL A 345 -15.92 -13.51 6.54
C VAL A 345 -14.96 -12.90 7.53
N ASP A 346 -14.62 -11.63 7.34
CA ASP A 346 -13.88 -10.86 8.34
C ASP A 346 -14.80 -9.75 8.88
N VAL A 347 -14.82 -9.58 10.21
CA VAL A 347 -15.43 -8.43 10.89
C VAL A 347 -14.34 -7.73 11.70
N ILE A 348 -14.18 -6.44 11.51
CA ILE A 348 -13.05 -5.66 12.03
C ILE A 348 -13.58 -4.45 12.79
N PHE A 349 -13.17 -4.31 14.04
CA PHE A 349 -13.30 -3.08 14.84
C PHE A 349 -11.93 -2.40 14.87
N ALA A 350 -11.87 -1.15 14.45
CA ALA A 350 -10.65 -0.36 14.46
C ALA A 350 -10.89 0.94 15.23
N TYR A 351 -10.00 1.23 16.18
CA TYR A 351 -10.02 2.44 16.99
C TYR A 351 -8.77 3.29 16.71
N ASN A 352 -8.99 4.52 16.31
CA ASN A 352 -7.93 5.49 16.00
C ASN A 352 -7.61 6.32 17.24
N ILE A 353 -6.58 5.91 17.98
CA ILE A 353 -6.11 6.59 19.19
C ILE A 353 -5.65 8.01 18.87
N LEU A 354 -5.09 8.24 17.68
CA LEU A 354 -4.59 9.54 17.27
C LEU A 354 -5.72 10.60 17.20
N GLU A 355 -6.90 10.22 16.74
CA GLU A 355 -8.06 11.13 16.71
C GLU A 355 -8.55 11.47 18.12
N THR A 356 -8.48 10.52 19.05
CA THR A 356 -8.75 10.76 20.48
C THR A 356 -7.77 11.75 21.08
N LEU A 357 -6.47 11.56 20.82
CA LEU A 357 -5.43 12.49 21.32
C LEU A 357 -5.63 13.91 20.77
N LYS A 358 -5.99 14.05 19.50
CA LYS A 358 -6.33 15.34 18.89
C LYS A 358 -7.54 15.98 19.57
N HIS A 359 -8.55 15.18 19.89
CA HIS A 359 -9.75 15.68 20.57
C HIS A 359 -9.44 16.28 21.94
N PHE A 360 -8.50 15.69 22.67
CA PHE A 360 -8.01 16.20 23.97
C PHE A 360 -6.93 17.27 23.85
N GLY A 361 -6.59 17.74 22.66
CA GLY A 361 -5.55 18.75 22.45
C GLY A 361 -4.12 18.30 22.76
N LEU A 362 -3.90 16.98 22.82
CA LEU A 362 -2.59 16.38 23.14
C LEU A 362 -1.69 16.21 21.91
N GLN A 363 -2.04 16.83 20.79
CA GLN A 363 -1.26 16.86 19.54
C GLN A 363 -1.05 18.27 19.01
#